data_c9d1b88baab84cad4f5dab0e348ed2f2
#
_entry.id   c9d1b88baab84cad4f5dab0e348ed2f2
#
_cell.length_a   1.000
_cell.length_b   1.000
_cell.length_c   1.000
_cell.angle_alpha   90.00
_cell.angle_beta   90.00
_cell.angle_gamma   90.00
#
_symmetry.space_group_name_H-M   'P 1'
#
loop_
_entity.id
_entity.type
_entity.pdbx_description
1 polymer ?
#
loop_
_entity_poly.entity_id
_entity_poly.type
_entity_poly.pdbx_seq_one_letter_code
_entity_poly.pdbx_strand_id
1 'polypeptide(L)'
;MHDTKERLSLLWIFALLNYLYADVVALFAIAGSRNSFEPLSPWALMGSAVLMEIPIAMILACRLLPFRANRLANIIAGGVVTVVNGFLTFVPPLVGWGRPPAFPEYLFFATIETVCTSVIVWQSWTWSWVKPVVSSERVVVNPGRAIQDQGTPI
;
A
#
# COMPACT_ATOMS: atom_id res chain seq x y z
N MET A 1 0.97 15.20 -6.83
CA MET A 1 1.96 14.13 -6.49
C MET A 1 1.98 13.78 -5.00
N HIS A 2 1.78 14.75 -4.12
CA HIS A 2 1.68 14.52 -2.67
C HIS A 2 0.49 13.60 -2.34
N ASP A 3 -0.66 13.88 -2.90
CA ASP A 3 -1.92 13.14 -2.64
C ASP A 3 -1.84 11.62 -2.92
N THR A 4 -1.13 11.21 -3.99
CA THR A 4 -1.03 9.77 -4.31
C THR A 4 -0.16 9.03 -3.30
N LYS A 5 0.95 9.64 -2.85
CA LYS A 5 1.80 9.07 -1.81
C LYS A 5 1.06 8.91 -0.49
N GLU A 6 0.27 9.92 -0.12
CA GLU A 6 -0.56 9.87 1.08
C GLU A 6 -1.64 8.80 0.98
N ARG A 7 -2.32 8.70 -0.16
CA ARG A 7 -3.33 7.65 -0.39
C ARG A 7 -2.73 6.24 -0.29
N LEU A 8 -1.56 6.02 -0.90
CA LEU A 8 -0.86 4.72 -0.80
C LEU A 8 -0.45 4.42 0.65
N SER A 9 0.09 5.41 1.38
CA SER A 9 0.42 5.25 2.79
C SER A 9 -0.82 4.93 3.64
N LEU A 10 -1.96 5.59 3.39
CA LEU A 10 -3.22 5.30 4.07
C LEU A 10 -3.76 3.90 3.75
N LEU A 11 -3.66 3.45 2.50
CA LEU A 11 -4.05 2.09 2.13
C LEU A 11 -3.19 1.04 2.83
N TRP A 12 -1.88 1.28 2.98
CA TRP A 12 -1.01 0.39 3.75
C TRP A 12 -1.34 0.40 5.24
N ILE A 13 -1.68 1.54 5.82
CA ILE A 13 -2.16 1.63 7.21
C ILE A 13 -3.46 0.82 7.36
N PHE A 14 -4.40 0.99 6.44
CA PHE A 14 -5.66 0.24 6.46
C PHE A 14 -5.42 -1.28 6.37
N ALA A 15 -4.56 -1.72 5.44
CA ALA A 15 -4.19 -3.12 5.32
C ALA A 15 -3.56 -3.65 6.61
N LEU A 16 -2.60 -2.92 7.19
CA LEU A 16 -1.94 -3.31 8.44
C LEU A 16 -2.92 -3.45 9.61
N LEU A 17 -3.85 -2.49 9.76
CA LEU A 17 -4.87 -2.55 10.80
C LEU A 17 -5.80 -3.75 10.62
N ASN A 18 -6.12 -4.07 9.38
CA ASN A 18 -6.96 -5.23 9.04
C ASN A 18 -6.25 -6.55 9.40
N TYR A 19 -4.95 -6.68 9.08
CA TYR A 19 -4.13 -7.82 9.51
C TYR A 19 -4.12 -7.96 11.04
N LEU A 20 -3.80 -6.87 11.73
CA LEU A 20 -3.76 -6.88 13.19
C LEU A 20 -5.11 -7.29 13.80
N TYR A 21 -6.21 -6.80 13.24
CA TYR A 21 -7.54 -7.13 13.72
C TYR A 21 -7.90 -8.59 13.46
N ALA A 22 -7.55 -9.12 12.29
CA ALA A 22 -7.72 -10.53 11.95
C ALA A 22 -6.96 -11.44 12.92
N ASP A 23 -5.72 -11.09 13.26
CA ASP A 23 -4.88 -11.85 14.20
C ASP A 23 -5.47 -11.82 15.62
N VAL A 24 -5.96 -10.66 16.07
CA VAL A 24 -6.61 -10.53 17.38
C VAL A 24 -7.87 -11.41 17.45
N VAL A 25 -8.72 -11.38 16.42
CA VAL A 25 -9.92 -12.23 16.35
C VAL A 25 -9.54 -13.70 16.35
N ALA A 26 -8.52 -14.09 15.59
CA ALA A 26 -8.00 -15.47 15.57
C ALA A 26 -7.49 -15.90 16.95
N LEU A 27 -6.78 -15.03 17.67
CA LEU A 27 -6.32 -15.33 19.04
C LEU A 27 -7.49 -15.58 20.00
N PHE A 28 -8.57 -14.81 19.93
CA PHE A 28 -9.75 -15.04 20.74
C PHE A 28 -10.46 -16.35 20.38
N ALA A 29 -10.55 -16.67 19.08
CA ALA A 29 -11.12 -17.94 18.62
C ALA A 29 -10.31 -19.12 19.12
N ILE A 30 -8.97 -19.03 19.08
CA ILE A 30 -8.05 -20.05 19.61
C ILE A 30 -8.21 -20.18 21.12
N ALA A 31 -8.19 -19.08 21.86
CA ALA A 31 -8.31 -19.09 23.32
C ALA A 31 -9.66 -19.66 23.80
N GLY A 32 -10.73 -19.46 23.02
CA GLY A 32 -12.05 -20.01 23.31
C GLY A 32 -12.24 -21.46 22.90
N SER A 33 -11.36 -21.99 22.06
CA SER A 33 -11.43 -23.40 21.60
C SER A 33 -10.77 -24.33 22.63
N ARG A 34 -11.43 -25.48 22.91
CA ARG A 34 -10.86 -26.53 23.76
C ARG A 34 -9.84 -27.44 23.02
N ASN A 35 -9.58 -27.15 21.76
CA ASN A 35 -8.68 -27.94 20.94
C ASN A 35 -7.23 -27.51 21.17
N SER A 36 -6.34 -28.49 21.37
CA SER A 36 -4.90 -28.24 21.40
C SER A 36 -4.44 -27.83 20.02
N PHE A 37 -4.01 -26.58 19.87
CA PHE A 37 -3.37 -26.15 18.63
C PHE A 37 -1.96 -26.68 18.58
N GLU A 38 -1.60 -27.34 17.48
CA GLU A 38 -0.20 -27.63 17.22
C GLU A 38 0.60 -26.32 17.10
N PRO A 39 1.71 -26.19 17.81
CA PRO A 39 2.55 -25.00 17.70
C PRO A 39 3.07 -24.87 16.28
N LEU A 40 3.00 -23.65 15.74
CA LEU A 40 3.59 -23.35 14.44
C LEU A 40 5.10 -23.58 14.48
N SER A 41 5.64 -24.09 13.38
CA SER A 41 7.09 -24.26 13.27
C SER A 41 7.80 -22.89 13.41
N PRO A 42 9.03 -22.84 13.95
CA PRO A 42 9.78 -21.59 14.08
C PRO A 42 9.93 -20.85 12.74
N TRP A 43 10.05 -21.56 11.64
CA TRP A 43 10.13 -20.98 10.30
C TRP A 43 8.81 -20.36 9.83
N ALA A 44 7.69 -20.95 10.19
CA ALA A 44 6.38 -20.37 9.89
C ALA A 44 6.14 -19.08 10.68
N LEU A 45 6.55 -19.04 11.96
CA LEU A 45 6.50 -17.84 12.79
C LEU A 45 7.39 -16.73 12.24
N MET A 46 8.62 -17.07 11.82
CA MET A 46 9.53 -16.09 11.21
C MET A 46 8.97 -15.58 9.88
N GLY A 47 8.42 -16.45 9.05
CA GLY A 47 7.81 -16.07 7.77
C GLY A 47 6.63 -15.12 7.96
N SER A 48 5.75 -15.36 8.94
CA SER A 48 4.63 -14.47 9.25
C SER A 48 5.10 -13.11 9.77
N ALA A 49 6.14 -13.09 10.62
CA ALA A 49 6.73 -11.84 11.11
C ALA A 49 7.30 -10.99 9.96
N VAL A 50 8.05 -11.61 9.04
CA VAL A 50 8.58 -10.93 7.85
C VAL A 50 7.45 -10.40 6.97
N LEU A 51 6.38 -11.17 6.78
CA LEU A 51 5.23 -10.74 5.98
C LEU A 51 4.53 -9.53 6.59
N MET A 52 4.42 -9.47 7.92
CA MET A 52 3.84 -8.33 8.65
C MET A 52 4.72 -7.08 8.60
N GLU A 53 6.04 -7.24 8.48
CA GLU A 53 6.96 -6.11 8.39
C GLU A 53 6.82 -5.37 7.05
N ILE A 54 6.37 -6.05 5.98
CA ILE A 54 6.20 -5.43 4.66
C ILE A 54 5.23 -4.23 4.70
N PRO A 55 3.99 -4.33 5.18
CA PRO A 55 3.09 -3.19 5.29
C PRO A 55 3.66 -2.04 6.13
N ILE A 56 4.31 -2.37 7.25
CA ILE A 56 4.93 -1.37 8.14
C ILE A 56 6.02 -0.58 7.40
N ALA A 57 6.93 -1.29 6.73
CA ALA A 57 7.99 -0.68 5.94
C ALA A 57 7.42 0.15 4.78
N MET A 58 6.33 -0.30 4.15
CA MET A 58 5.71 0.39 3.03
C MET A 58 5.00 1.69 3.41
N ILE A 59 4.46 1.80 4.62
CA ILE A 59 3.90 3.06 5.15
C ILE A 59 4.98 4.16 5.13
N LEU A 60 6.17 3.82 5.58
CA LEU A 60 7.31 4.73 5.62
C LEU A 60 7.89 4.97 4.21
N ALA A 61 8.06 3.90 3.45
CA ALA A 61 8.60 3.94 2.09
C ALA A 61 7.76 4.82 1.16
N CYS A 62 6.42 4.79 1.25
CA CYS A 62 5.54 5.65 0.46
C CYS A 62 5.83 7.14 0.64
N ARG A 63 6.29 7.54 1.82
CA ARG A 63 6.59 8.95 2.13
C ARG A 63 8.02 9.34 1.76
N LEU A 64 8.99 8.46 1.98
CA LEU A 64 10.41 8.75 1.83
C LEU A 64 10.94 8.53 0.41
N LEU A 65 10.43 7.54 -0.32
CA LEU A 65 10.98 7.15 -1.60
C LEU A 65 10.66 8.16 -2.73
N PRO A 66 11.60 8.35 -3.68
CA PRO A 66 11.33 9.10 -4.91
C PRO A 66 10.30 8.34 -5.77
N PHE A 67 9.64 9.05 -6.68
CA PHE A 67 8.52 8.55 -7.48
C PHE A 67 8.74 7.14 -8.09
N ARG A 68 9.85 6.95 -8.80
CA ARG A 68 10.14 5.68 -9.49
C ARG A 68 10.31 4.52 -8.52
N ALA A 69 11.09 4.73 -7.47
CA ALA A 69 11.32 3.72 -6.44
C ALA A 69 10.05 3.41 -5.65
N ASN A 70 9.27 4.43 -5.32
CA ASN A 70 7.99 4.28 -4.62
C ASN A 70 7.00 3.45 -5.44
N ARG A 71 6.83 3.78 -6.73
CA ARG A 71 5.96 3.03 -7.63
C ARG A 71 6.38 1.55 -7.70
N LEU A 72 7.67 1.29 -7.92
CA LEU A 72 8.18 -0.08 -8.02
C LEU A 72 8.02 -0.84 -6.71
N ALA A 73 8.36 -0.21 -5.58
CA ALA A 73 8.22 -0.81 -4.25
C ALA A 73 6.77 -1.19 -3.95
N ASN A 74 5.80 -0.33 -4.25
CA ASN A 74 4.38 -0.64 -4.05
C ASN A 74 3.87 -1.77 -4.96
N ILE A 75 4.35 -1.85 -6.21
CA ILE A 75 3.98 -2.95 -7.12
C ILE A 75 4.55 -4.27 -6.61
N ILE A 76 5.83 -4.30 -6.23
CA ILE A 76 6.48 -5.52 -5.74
C ILE A 76 5.89 -5.95 -4.39
N ALA A 77 5.89 -5.05 -3.40
CA ALA A 77 5.40 -5.37 -2.06
C ALA A 77 3.91 -5.75 -2.09
N GLY A 78 3.07 -4.95 -2.75
CA GLY A 78 1.65 -5.23 -2.90
C GLY A 78 1.40 -6.54 -3.64
N GLY A 79 2.14 -6.80 -4.73
CA GLY A 79 2.05 -8.06 -5.48
C GLY A 79 2.43 -9.28 -4.65
N VAL A 80 3.55 -9.22 -3.92
CA VAL A 80 4.00 -10.30 -3.03
C VAL A 80 2.96 -10.57 -1.95
N VAL A 81 2.49 -9.54 -1.26
CA VAL A 81 1.49 -9.67 -0.19
C VAL A 81 0.18 -10.24 -0.74
N THR A 82 -0.30 -9.71 -1.88
CA THR A 82 -1.54 -10.22 -2.53
C THR A 82 -1.43 -11.69 -2.89
N VAL A 83 -0.33 -12.10 -3.53
CA VAL A 83 -0.13 -13.49 -3.96
C VAL A 83 0.03 -14.41 -2.77
N VAL A 84 0.88 -14.07 -1.81
CA VAL A 84 1.14 -14.92 -0.64
C VAL A 84 -0.11 -15.06 0.21
N ASN A 85 -0.78 -13.95 0.52
CA ASN A 85 -1.99 -13.97 1.33
C ASN A 85 -3.15 -14.68 0.61
N GLY A 86 -3.36 -14.37 -0.66
CA GLY A 86 -4.36 -15.05 -1.47
C GLY A 86 -4.09 -16.54 -1.58
N PHE A 87 -2.84 -16.95 -1.83
CA PHE A 87 -2.46 -18.37 -1.88
C PHE A 87 -2.69 -19.06 -0.53
N LEU A 88 -2.18 -18.52 0.57
CA LEU A 88 -2.30 -19.13 1.90
C LEU A 88 -3.75 -19.20 2.40
N THR A 89 -4.61 -18.29 1.98
CA THR A 89 -5.99 -18.20 2.44
C THR A 89 -6.94 -19.06 1.61
N PHE A 90 -6.82 -19.01 0.27
CA PHE A 90 -7.82 -19.60 -0.60
C PHE A 90 -7.44 -20.99 -1.12
N VAL A 91 -6.15 -21.33 -1.24
CA VAL A 91 -5.72 -22.61 -1.79
C VAL A 91 -5.93 -23.77 -0.83
N PRO A 92 -5.54 -23.72 0.47
CA PRO A 92 -5.71 -24.85 1.39
C PRO A 92 -7.15 -25.37 1.51
N PRO A 93 -8.18 -24.52 1.63
CA PRO A 93 -9.57 -24.99 1.66
C PRO A 93 -10.03 -25.63 0.34
N LEU A 94 -9.50 -25.19 -0.81
CA LEU A 94 -9.86 -25.73 -2.12
C LEU A 94 -9.25 -27.10 -2.40
N VAL A 95 -8.06 -27.38 -1.85
CA VAL A 95 -7.29 -28.61 -2.10
C VAL A 95 -7.48 -29.65 -0.99
N GLY A 96 -8.27 -29.33 0.04
CA GLY A 96 -8.52 -30.23 1.17
C GLY A 96 -7.27 -30.49 2.02
N TRP A 97 -6.29 -29.61 1.98
CA TRP A 97 -5.07 -29.72 2.76
C TRP A 97 -5.33 -29.38 4.23
N GLY A 98 -5.65 -30.44 5.00
CA GLY A 98 -5.32 -30.69 6.41
C GLY A 98 -5.63 -29.66 7.48
N ARG A 99 -6.27 -28.52 7.16
CA ARG A 99 -6.76 -27.56 8.15
C ARG A 99 -8.28 -27.55 8.16
N PRO A 100 -8.90 -27.41 9.36
CA PRO A 100 -10.33 -27.16 9.42
C PRO A 100 -10.65 -25.93 8.54
N PRO A 101 -11.87 -25.85 7.98
CA PRO A 101 -12.25 -24.72 7.16
C PRO A 101 -11.91 -23.45 7.91
N ALA A 102 -11.19 -22.55 7.23
CA ALA A 102 -10.83 -21.26 7.80
C ALA A 102 -12.09 -20.64 8.39
N PHE A 103 -12.01 -20.16 9.61
CA PHE A 103 -13.13 -19.49 10.25
C PHE A 103 -13.69 -18.43 9.31
N PRO A 104 -15.01 -18.31 9.16
CA PRO A 104 -15.65 -17.35 8.24
C PRO A 104 -15.11 -15.93 8.41
N GLU A 105 -14.81 -15.55 9.65
CA GLU A 105 -14.23 -14.27 10.02
C GLU A 105 -12.84 -14.07 9.38
N TYR A 106 -12.00 -15.10 9.37
CA TYR A 106 -10.69 -15.04 8.76
C TYR A 106 -10.77 -14.84 7.25
N LEU A 107 -11.69 -15.54 6.57
CA LEU A 107 -11.92 -15.37 5.13
C LEU A 107 -12.42 -13.96 4.80
N PHE A 108 -13.26 -13.40 5.67
CA PHE A 108 -13.75 -12.03 5.51
C PHE A 108 -12.60 -11.01 5.52
N PHE A 109 -11.75 -11.05 6.54
CA PHE A 109 -10.61 -10.16 6.65
C PHE A 109 -9.59 -10.36 5.51
N ALA A 110 -9.25 -11.61 5.20
CA ALA A 110 -8.33 -11.93 4.13
C ALA A 110 -8.83 -11.46 2.75
N THR A 111 -10.15 -11.47 2.52
CA THR A 111 -10.74 -10.91 1.30
C THR A 111 -10.54 -9.41 1.23
N ILE A 112 -10.81 -8.68 2.32
CA ILE A 112 -10.60 -7.22 2.39
C ILE A 112 -9.14 -6.87 2.14
N GLU A 113 -8.21 -7.61 2.74
CA GLU A 113 -6.77 -7.43 2.58
C GLU A 113 -6.32 -7.65 1.15
N THR A 114 -6.77 -8.74 0.53
CA THR A 114 -6.47 -9.06 -0.87
C THR A 114 -6.99 -7.97 -1.81
N VAL A 115 -8.20 -7.45 -1.57
CA VAL A 115 -8.76 -6.34 -2.33
C VAL A 115 -7.94 -5.07 -2.12
N CYS A 116 -7.61 -4.74 -0.87
CA CYS A 116 -6.84 -3.54 -0.55
C CYS A 116 -5.45 -3.55 -1.20
N THR A 117 -4.71 -4.66 -1.07
CA THR A 117 -3.39 -4.80 -1.68
C THR A 117 -3.44 -4.82 -3.20
N SER A 118 -4.49 -5.40 -3.80
CA SER A 118 -4.75 -5.33 -5.24
C SER A 118 -4.98 -3.89 -5.71
N VAL A 119 -5.73 -3.10 -4.95
CA VAL A 119 -5.94 -1.66 -5.21
C VAL A 119 -4.62 -0.89 -5.14
N ILE A 120 -3.75 -1.20 -4.16
CA ILE A 120 -2.41 -0.60 -4.06
C ILE A 120 -1.60 -0.88 -5.33
N VAL A 121 -1.57 -2.13 -5.78
CA VAL A 121 -0.85 -2.53 -7.00
C VAL A 121 -1.43 -1.79 -8.22
N TRP A 122 -2.74 -1.81 -8.37
CA TRP A 122 -3.42 -1.15 -9.49
C TRP A 122 -3.17 0.36 -9.52
N GLN A 123 -3.31 1.02 -8.37
CA GLN A 123 -3.07 2.46 -8.24
C GLN A 123 -1.61 2.82 -8.54
N SER A 124 -0.67 1.98 -8.08
CA SER A 124 0.76 2.16 -8.36
C SER A 124 1.10 1.91 -9.83
N TRP A 125 0.42 0.94 -10.45
CA TRP A 125 0.60 0.65 -11.88
C TRP A 125 0.10 1.78 -12.77
N THR A 126 -1.07 2.33 -12.48
CA THR A 126 -1.69 3.42 -13.23
C THR A 126 -1.09 4.80 -12.91
N TRP A 127 -0.26 4.88 -11.86
CA TRP A 127 0.37 6.12 -11.47
C TRP A 127 1.37 6.61 -12.51
N SER A 128 0.95 7.61 -13.31
CA SER A 128 1.79 8.26 -14.32
C SER A 128 2.46 9.51 -13.77
N TRP A 129 3.72 9.72 -14.16
CA TRP A 129 4.45 10.93 -13.83
C TRP A 129 4.03 12.05 -14.78
N VAL A 130 3.10 12.89 -14.37
CA VAL A 130 2.79 14.12 -15.08
C VAL A 130 3.91 15.11 -14.77
N LYS A 131 4.76 15.38 -15.79
CA LYS A 131 5.69 16.49 -15.70
C LYS A 131 4.89 17.76 -15.42
N PRO A 132 5.23 18.57 -14.39
CA PRO A 132 4.62 19.89 -14.27
C PRO A 132 4.93 20.61 -15.58
N VAL A 133 3.89 21.04 -16.27
CA VAL A 133 4.02 21.99 -17.39
C VAL A 133 4.54 23.26 -16.73
N VAL A 134 5.85 23.46 -16.82
CA VAL A 134 6.42 24.79 -16.58
C VAL A 134 5.86 25.63 -17.71
N SER A 135 4.74 26.30 -17.44
CA SER A 135 4.31 27.41 -18.26
C SER A 135 5.45 28.43 -18.16
N SER A 136 6.33 28.38 -19.15
CA SER A 136 7.21 29.48 -19.47
C SER A 136 6.29 30.60 -19.98
N GLU A 137 5.58 31.20 -19.06
CA GLU A 137 5.08 32.55 -19.25
C GLU A 137 6.33 33.40 -19.34
N ARG A 138 6.88 33.44 -20.55
CA ARG A 138 7.82 34.48 -20.92
C ARG A 138 7.11 35.77 -20.61
N VAL A 139 7.47 36.37 -19.49
CA VAL A 139 7.28 37.78 -19.31
C VAL A 139 8.04 38.40 -20.48
N VAL A 140 7.31 38.68 -21.57
CA VAL A 140 7.76 39.54 -22.63
C VAL A 140 7.79 40.92 -21.97
N VAL A 141 8.90 41.20 -21.30
CA VAL A 141 9.24 42.58 -20.95
C VAL A 141 9.41 43.28 -22.28
N ASN A 142 8.34 43.98 -22.69
CA ASN A 142 8.35 44.80 -23.86
C ASN A 142 9.29 46.03 -23.58
N PRO A 143 10.53 46.04 -24.12
CA PRO A 143 11.48 47.11 -23.82
C PRO A 143 11.07 48.46 -24.44
N GLY A 144 9.95 48.51 -25.18
CA GLY A 144 9.49 49.71 -25.88
C GLY A 144 8.64 50.67 -25.03
N ARG A 145 8.35 50.35 -23.74
CA ARG A 145 7.52 51.24 -22.92
C ARG A 145 8.29 52.16 -21.95
N ALA A 146 9.61 52.06 -21.93
CA ALA A 146 10.43 52.82 -20.98
C ALA A 146 10.93 54.19 -21.50
N ILE A 147 10.57 54.61 -22.73
CA ILE A 147 11.15 55.83 -23.34
C ILE A 147 10.11 56.93 -23.56
N GLN A 148 8.87 56.79 -23.12
CA GLN A 148 7.83 57.80 -23.46
C GLN A 148 7.37 58.69 -22.30
N ASP A 149 8.07 58.65 -21.17
CA ASP A 149 7.70 59.45 -20.00
C ASP A 149 8.78 60.44 -19.51
N GLN A 150 9.68 60.85 -20.42
CA GLN A 150 10.60 61.97 -20.16
C GLN A 150 10.54 62.95 -21.30
N GLY A 151 9.59 63.83 -21.26
CA GLY A 151 9.59 64.95 -22.22
C GLY A 151 8.38 65.83 -22.14
N THR A 152 8.24 66.63 -21.10
CA THR A 152 7.67 67.99 -21.23
C THR A 152 8.13 68.86 -20.07
N PRO A 153 9.04 69.86 -20.31
CA PRO A 153 9.25 70.92 -19.37
C PRO A 153 8.32 72.07 -19.78
N ILE A 154 7.56 72.64 -18.85
CA ILE A 154 7.25 74.07 -18.73
C ILE A 154 7.10 74.34 -17.23
#